data_63fe07d2777ac2e543b848a7aed5813e
#
_entry.id   63fe07d2777ac2e543b848a7aed5813e
#
_cell.length_a   1.000
_cell.length_b   1.000
_cell.length_c   1.000
_cell.angle_alpha   90.00
_cell.angle_beta   90.00
_cell.angle_gamma   90.00
#
_symmetry.space_group_name_H-M   'P 1'
#
loop_
_entity.id
_entity.type
_entity.pdbx_description
1 polymer ?
#
loop_
_entity_poly.entity_id
_entity_poly.type
_entity_poly.pdbx_seq_one_letter_code
_entity_poly.pdbx_strand_id
1 'polypeptide(L)'
;MSEAADSSSSGRTPEPSIARSTEPTADADPLSGSAVATRRGDDGSTGLLYGGDRIAKDDPRTEACGTVDEAVAALGLARAELIAKADGGSLPPPLAGMATLILRLQRELFVVAAELASNPAAWDRLRDGETRVSIEMVDGLEAVLADLEASIEMPREFVVPGETRLSATLELARTILRRAERRAVALDRAGLVPGEHLLPYLNRLSDLAWVLARAAEQGELRRATPSRER
;
A
#
# COMPACT_ATOMS: atom_id res chain seq x y z
N MET A 1 37.08 -0.52 -94.78
CA MET A 1 38.14 -1.32 -94.24
C MET A 1 38.18 -1.16 -92.78
N SER A 2 37.89 -2.27 -92.14
CA SER A 2 38.41 -2.80 -90.90
C SER A 2 37.88 -2.15 -89.63
N GLU A 3 37.42 -2.75 -88.69
CA GLU A 3 37.24 -4.13 -88.20
C GLU A 3 36.64 -3.99 -86.79
N ALA A 4 35.75 -4.87 -86.48
CA ALA A 4 35.04 -4.99 -85.23
C ALA A 4 35.93 -5.43 -84.06
N ALA A 5 35.66 -5.06 -82.86
CA ALA A 5 35.90 -5.86 -81.65
C ALA A 5 34.84 -5.66 -80.63
N ASP A 6 34.12 -6.72 -80.46
CA ASP A 6 33.20 -7.06 -79.41
C ASP A 6 33.96 -7.26 -78.08
N SER A 7 33.46 -6.68 -76.99
CA SER A 7 33.84 -7.13 -75.65
C SER A 7 32.63 -6.99 -74.71
N SER A 8 31.95 -8.10 -74.57
CA SER A 8 30.90 -8.35 -73.52
C SER A 8 31.52 -8.24 -72.10
N SER A 9 31.05 -7.30 -71.28
CA SER A 9 31.34 -7.27 -69.85
C SER A 9 30.09 -7.67 -69.11
N SER A 10 30.17 -8.85 -68.51
CA SER A 10 29.15 -9.41 -67.63
C SER A 10 29.04 -8.60 -66.34
N GLY A 11 27.91 -7.95 -66.17
CA GLY A 11 27.59 -7.29 -64.91
C GLY A 11 27.32 -8.31 -63.79
N ARG A 12 28.18 -8.35 -62.82
CA ARG A 12 27.90 -9.01 -61.56
C ARG A 12 27.13 -8.05 -60.69
N THR A 13 25.86 -8.43 -60.39
CA THR A 13 25.04 -7.83 -59.35
C THR A 13 25.67 -8.13 -57.98
N PRO A 14 25.84 -7.14 -57.09
CA PRO A 14 26.28 -7.43 -55.74
C PRO A 14 25.16 -8.10 -54.95
N GLU A 15 25.50 -9.23 -54.33
CA GLU A 15 24.61 -9.89 -53.35
C GLU A 15 24.36 -8.99 -52.15
N PRO A 16 23.12 -9.01 -51.57
CA PRO A 16 22.86 -8.26 -50.36
C PRO A 16 23.62 -8.83 -49.20
N SER A 17 24.47 -8.01 -48.60
CA SER A 17 25.16 -8.28 -47.34
C SER A 17 24.12 -8.57 -46.27
N ILE A 18 24.04 -9.83 -45.82
CA ILE A 18 23.26 -10.23 -44.65
C ILE A 18 23.94 -9.56 -43.44
N ALA A 19 23.26 -8.54 -42.92
CA ALA A 19 23.63 -7.95 -41.62
C ALA A 19 23.66 -9.08 -40.57
N ARG A 20 24.84 -9.33 -40.03
CA ARG A 20 24.98 -10.22 -38.88
C ARG A 20 24.14 -9.66 -37.76
N SER A 21 23.09 -10.39 -37.39
CA SER A 21 22.37 -10.20 -36.12
C SER A 21 23.44 -10.31 -35.02
N THR A 22 23.68 -9.22 -34.32
CA THR A 22 24.45 -9.25 -33.08
C THR A 22 23.61 -10.04 -32.06
N GLU A 23 23.98 -11.31 -31.88
CA GLU A 23 23.49 -12.09 -30.76
C GLU A 23 23.81 -11.29 -29.47
N PRO A 24 22.87 -11.17 -28.51
CA PRO A 24 23.16 -10.50 -27.25
C PRO A 24 24.31 -11.30 -26.58
N THR A 25 25.38 -10.60 -26.23
CA THR A 25 26.49 -11.16 -25.48
C THR A 25 25.96 -11.74 -24.19
N ALA A 26 26.18 -13.02 -23.91
CA ALA A 26 25.63 -13.82 -22.80
C ALA A 26 26.09 -13.38 -21.40
N ASP A 27 26.74 -12.21 -21.25
CA ASP A 27 27.32 -11.73 -19.99
C ASP A 27 26.75 -10.37 -19.49
N ALA A 28 25.73 -9.81 -20.13
CA ALA A 28 25.11 -8.58 -19.60
C ALA A 28 24.11 -8.94 -18.48
N ASP A 29 24.37 -8.49 -17.27
CA ASP A 29 23.42 -8.60 -16.16
C ASP A 29 22.05 -8.01 -16.58
N PRO A 30 20.97 -8.84 -16.71
CA PRO A 30 19.66 -8.38 -17.19
C PRO A 30 19.02 -7.36 -16.26
N LEU A 31 19.50 -7.24 -15.01
CA LEU A 31 19.02 -6.28 -14.02
C LEU A 31 19.94 -5.06 -13.89
N SER A 32 20.97 -4.94 -14.72
CA SER A 32 21.84 -3.76 -14.76
C SER A 32 21.00 -2.51 -15.04
N GLY A 33 20.96 -1.58 -14.07
CA GLY A 33 20.16 -0.36 -14.15
C GLY A 33 18.69 -0.49 -13.67
N SER A 34 18.26 -1.64 -13.15
CA SER A 34 16.94 -1.75 -12.53
C SER A 34 16.83 -0.84 -11.30
N ALA A 35 15.81 0.03 -11.29
CA ALA A 35 15.50 0.87 -10.13
C ALA A 35 14.89 0.08 -8.96
N VAL A 36 14.34 -1.12 -9.23
CA VAL A 36 13.63 -1.95 -8.26
C VAL A 36 14.49 -3.11 -7.80
N ALA A 37 15.02 -3.92 -8.72
CA ALA A 37 15.79 -5.11 -8.42
C ALA A 37 17.26 -4.77 -8.18
N THR A 38 17.57 -4.20 -7.02
CA THR A 38 18.93 -3.74 -6.68
C THR A 38 19.84 -4.83 -6.13
N ARG A 39 19.32 -6.00 -5.81
CA ARG A 39 20.00 -7.14 -5.15
C ARG A 39 20.62 -6.83 -3.78
N ARG A 40 20.49 -5.59 -3.27
CA ARG A 40 21.10 -5.19 -2.00
C ARG A 40 20.58 -5.94 -0.79
N GLY A 41 19.44 -6.61 -0.92
CA GLY A 41 18.80 -7.36 0.17
C GLY A 41 18.79 -8.87 -0.02
N ASP A 42 19.59 -9.42 -0.98
CA ASP A 42 19.64 -10.87 -1.25
C ASP A 42 20.34 -11.64 -0.13
N ASP A 43 21.11 -10.94 0.71
CA ASP A 43 21.71 -11.45 1.94
C ASP A 43 20.74 -11.56 3.13
N GLY A 44 19.44 -11.24 2.94
CA GLY A 44 18.43 -11.25 4.00
C GLY A 44 18.43 -10.00 4.87
N SER A 45 19.17 -8.96 4.50
CA SER A 45 19.19 -7.69 5.24
C SER A 45 18.43 -6.57 4.52
N THR A 46 18.09 -5.50 5.27
CA THR A 46 17.48 -4.29 4.75
C THR A 46 18.04 -3.05 5.45
N GLY A 47 17.91 -1.88 4.82
CA GLY A 47 18.28 -0.59 5.41
C GLY A 47 17.09 0.06 6.11
N LEU A 48 17.39 0.90 7.09
CA LEU A 48 16.42 1.78 7.73
C LEU A 48 16.36 3.16 7.05
N LEU A 49 15.28 3.88 7.28
CA LEU A 49 15.16 5.29 6.90
C LEU A 49 16.24 6.11 7.62
N TYR A 50 16.88 7.01 6.89
CA TYR A 50 18.05 7.81 7.31
C TYR A 50 19.34 7.02 7.53
N GLY A 51 19.44 5.78 7.02
CA GLY A 51 20.67 5.00 7.01
C GLY A 51 20.99 4.32 8.34
N GLY A 52 22.26 4.16 8.64
CA GLY A 52 22.75 3.38 9.79
C GLY A 52 23.00 1.92 9.43
N ASP A 53 23.17 1.08 10.44
CA ASP A 53 23.40 -0.35 10.27
C ASP A 53 22.20 -1.02 9.61
N ARG A 54 22.50 -1.98 8.73
CA ARG A 54 21.44 -2.80 8.12
C ARG A 54 20.91 -3.77 9.17
N ILE A 55 19.61 -4.04 9.09
CA ILE A 55 18.91 -4.99 9.97
C ILE A 55 18.47 -6.22 9.17
N ALA A 56 18.20 -7.31 9.85
CA ALA A 56 17.61 -8.50 9.24
C ALA A 56 16.20 -8.21 8.72
N LYS A 57 15.79 -8.86 7.63
CA LYS A 57 14.45 -8.68 7.07
C LYS A 57 13.34 -9.24 7.96
N ASP A 58 13.67 -10.10 8.91
CA ASP A 58 12.78 -10.63 9.95
C ASP A 58 12.85 -9.85 11.28
N ASP A 59 13.54 -8.71 11.32
CA ASP A 59 13.52 -7.80 12.47
C ASP A 59 12.08 -7.32 12.75
N PRO A 60 11.65 -7.22 14.01
CA PRO A 60 10.31 -6.75 14.38
C PRO A 60 9.90 -5.41 13.75
N ARG A 61 10.84 -4.50 13.46
CA ARG A 61 10.56 -3.23 12.76
C ARG A 61 10.15 -3.47 11.30
N THR A 62 10.86 -4.35 10.61
CA THR A 62 10.53 -4.73 9.23
C THR A 62 9.16 -5.41 9.17
N GLU A 63 8.88 -6.27 10.13
CA GLU A 63 7.61 -6.97 10.25
C GLU A 63 6.44 -6.00 10.54
N ALA A 64 6.65 -4.99 11.39
CA ALA A 64 5.65 -3.95 11.65
C ALA A 64 5.39 -3.11 10.40
N CYS A 65 6.45 -2.64 9.71
CA CYS A 65 6.35 -1.91 8.45
C CYS A 65 5.62 -2.73 7.38
N GLY A 66 6.00 -3.99 7.17
CA GLY A 66 5.35 -4.86 6.21
C GLY A 66 3.86 -5.05 6.48
N THR A 67 3.47 -5.08 7.78
CA THR A 67 2.04 -5.14 8.14
C THR A 67 1.31 -3.82 7.82
N VAL A 68 1.98 -2.68 7.94
CA VAL A 68 1.42 -1.39 7.50
C VAL A 68 1.25 -1.38 5.97
N ASP A 69 2.21 -1.92 5.21
CA ASP A 69 2.11 -2.04 3.76
C ASP A 69 0.93 -2.93 3.35
N GLU A 70 0.69 -4.04 4.05
CA GLU A 70 -0.50 -4.87 3.85
C GLU A 70 -1.80 -4.07 4.09
N ALA A 71 -1.84 -3.22 5.14
CA ALA A 71 -2.99 -2.38 5.42
C ALA A 71 -3.23 -1.34 4.30
N VAL A 72 -2.16 -0.73 3.77
CA VAL A 72 -2.23 0.17 2.62
C VAL A 72 -2.83 -0.53 1.40
N ALA A 73 -2.38 -1.76 1.11
CA ALA A 73 -2.89 -2.56 0.01
C ALA A 73 -4.36 -2.95 0.20
N ALA A 74 -4.76 -3.37 1.41
CA ALA A 74 -6.14 -3.73 1.73
C ALA A 74 -7.09 -2.51 1.61
N LEU A 75 -6.68 -1.34 2.09
CA LEU A 75 -7.42 -0.09 1.87
C LEU A 75 -7.48 0.29 0.39
N GLY A 76 -6.43 -0.03 -0.37
CA GLY A 76 -6.41 0.13 -1.83
C GLY A 76 -7.49 -0.69 -2.53
N LEU A 77 -7.72 -1.93 -2.09
CA LEU A 77 -8.81 -2.76 -2.59
C LEU A 77 -10.18 -2.13 -2.30
N ALA A 78 -10.41 -1.64 -1.07
CA ALA A 78 -11.66 -0.97 -0.71
C ALA A 78 -11.89 0.29 -1.57
N ARG A 79 -10.84 1.07 -1.83
CA ARG A 79 -10.91 2.24 -2.70
C ARG A 79 -11.23 1.86 -4.16
N ALA A 80 -10.65 0.79 -4.67
CA ALA A 80 -10.95 0.31 -6.03
C ALA A 80 -12.42 -0.13 -6.17
N GLU A 81 -13.00 -0.80 -5.16
CA GLU A 81 -14.41 -1.15 -5.13
C GLU A 81 -15.32 0.10 -5.15
N LEU A 82 -14.95 1.15 -4.43
CA LEU A 82 -15.70 2.42 -4.43
C LEU A 82 -15.65 3.10 -5.80
N ILE A 83 -14.50 3.13 -6.45
CA ILE A 83 -14.34 3.71 -7.79
C ILE A 83 -15.21 2.93 -8.78
N ALA A 84 -15.15 1.60 -8.79
CA ALA A 84 -15.94 0.76 -9.66
C ALA A 84 -17.46 0.93 -9.44
N LYS A 85 -17.90 1.16 -8.18
CA LYS A 85 -19.30 1.49 -7.87
C LYS A 85 -19.69 2.87 -8.39
N ALA A 86 -18.81 3.86 -8.32
CA ALA A 86 -19.05 5.21 -8.82
C ALA A 86 -19.20 5.28 -10.35
N ASP A 87 -18.46 4.43 -11.07
CA ASP A 87 -18.58 4.31 -12.55
C ASP A 87 -19.97 3.83 -12.97
N GLY A 88 -20.70 3.12 -12.09
CA GLY A 88 -22.08 2.67 -12.29
C GLY A 88 -23.15 3.72 -11.94
N GLY A 89 -22.77 4.89 -11.42
CA GLY A 89 -23.67 5.96 -11.01
C GLY A 89 -23.25 6.71 -9.76
N SER A 90 -24.10 7.63 -9.28
CA SER A 90 -23.83 8.39 -8.06
C SER A 90 -23.81 7.48 -6.82
N LEU A 91 -22.78 7.62 -5.99
CA LEU A 91 -22.72 6.91 -4.70
C LEU A 91 -23.70 7.52 -3.69
N PRO A 92 -24.34 6.69 -2.85
CA PRO A 92 -25.20 7.18 -1.78
C PRO A 92 -24.37 8.00 -0.76
N PRO A 93 -25.03 8.92 -0.01
CA PRO A 93 -24.35 9.86 0.89
C PRO A 93 -23.29 9.26 1.81
N PRO A 94 -23.49 8.11 2.47
CA PRO A 94 -22.45 7.54 3.34
C PRO A 94 -21.17 7.13 2.61
N LEU A 95 -21.24 6.87 1.28
CA LEU A 95 -20.10 6.47 0.46
C LEU A 95 -19.49 7.64 -0.32
N ALA A 96 -20.21 8.77 -0.42
CA ALA A 96 -19.70 9.95 -1.11
C ALA A 96 -18.45 10.49 -0.40
N GLY A 97 -17.36 10.68 -1.16
CA GLY A 97 -16.07 11.13 -0.61
C GLY A 97 -15.22 10.05 0.08
N MET A 98 -15.77 8.86 0.35
CA MET A 98 -15.03 7.78 1.04
C MET A 98 -13.77 7.34 0.27
N ALA A 99 -13.78 7.34 -1.06
CA ALA A 99 -12.59 7.02 -1.85
C ALA A 99 -11.46 8.03 -1.66
N THR A 100 -11.78 9.31 -1.53
CA THR A 100 -10.82 10.39 -1.23
C THR A 100 -10.30 10.27 0.20
N LEU A 101 -11.17 9.96 1.15
CA LEU A 101 -10.77 9.69 2.53
C LEU A 101 -9.79 8.52 2.60
N ILE A 102 -10.12 7.37 1.99
CA ILE A 102 -9.24 6.20 1.99
C ILE A 102 -7.89 6.52 1.34
N LEU A 103 -7.83 7.31 0.27
CA LEU A 103 -6.57 7.75 -0.31
C LEU A 103 -5.74 8.59 0.67
N ARG A 104 -6.37 9.46 1.46
CA ARG A 104 -5.70 10.20 2.55
C ARG A 104 -5.13 9.22 3.58
N LEU A 105 -5.92 8.27 4.06
CA LEU A 105 -5.50 7.27 5.04
C LEU A 105 -4.33 6.41 4.53
N GLN A 106 -4.34 6.02 3.25
CA GLN A 106 -3.21 5.31 2.64
C GLN A 106 -1.93 6.15 2.68
N ARG A 107 -2.00 7.46 2.41
CA ARG A 107 -0.85 8.38 2.48
C ARG A 107 -0.35 8.56 3.91
N GLU A 108 -1.25 8.69 4.86
CA GLU A 108 -0.90 8.79 6.28
C GLU A 108 -0.24 7.51 6.81
N LEU A 109 -0.60 6.33 6.29
CA LEU A 109 0.08 5.08 6.62
C LEU A 109 1.53 5.03 6.12
N PHE A 110 1.90 5.77 5.06
CA PHE A 110 3.32 5.93 4.70
C PHE A 110 4.09 6.73 5.75
N VAL A 111 3.45 7.68 6.45
CA VAL A 111 4.06 8.39 7.59
C VAL A 111 4.30 7.42 8.74
N VAL A 112 3.31 6.55 9.05
CA VAL A 112 3.45 5.48 10.06
C VAL A 112 4.61 4.54 9.72
N ALA A 113 4.68 4.08 8.46
CA ALA A 113 5.76 3.20 7.99
C ALA A 113 7.14 3.88 8.10
N ALA A 114 7.23 5.17 7.74
CA ALA A 114 8.47 5.94 7.86
C ALA A 114 8.94 6.06 9.30
N GLU A 115 8.03 6.31 10.24
CA GLU A 115 8.34 6.38 11.67
C GLU A 115 8.86 5.03 12.19
N LEU A 116 8.16 3.92 11.88
CA LEU A 116 8.55 2.56 12.28
C LEU A 116 9.87 2.11 11.65
N ALA A 117 10.16 2.53 10.42
CA ALA A 117 11.38 2.19 9.68
C ALA A 117 12.56 3.10 9.99
N SER A 118 12.40 4.11 10.85
CA SER A 118 13.45 5.08 11.10
C SER A 118 14.59 4.52 11.94
N ASN A 119 15.84 4.96 11.61
CA ASN A 119 17.01 4.66 12.43
C ASN A 119 16.92 5.41 13.76
N PRO A 120 17.02 4.72 14.93
CA PRO A 120 17.00 5.37 16.23
C PRO A 120 18.05 6.49 16.41
N ALA A 121 19.22 6.36 15.79
CA ALA A 121 20.27 7.37 15.83
C ALA A 121 19.96 8.64 15.03
N ALA A 122 18.84 8.67 14.29
CA ALA A 122 18.43 9.77 13.42
C ALA A 122 16.98 10.25 13.69
N TRP A 123 16.43 9.97 14.87
CA TRP A 123 15.06 10.38 15.22
C TRP A 123 14.89 11.91 15.32
N ASP A 124 15.95 12.64 15.54
CA ASP A 124 15.99 14.11 15.45
C ASP A 124 15.67 14.67 14.04
N ARG A 125 15.76 13.83 13.02
CA ARG A 125 15.44 14.18 11.63
C ARG A 125 13.99 13.95 11.25
N LEU A 126 13.23 13.29 12.11
CA LEU A 126 11.80 13.05 11.87
C LEU A 126 11.01 14.35 11.89
N ARG A 127 10.00 14.44 11.03
CA ARG A 127 9.12 15.59 10.87
C ARG A 127 7.68 15.18 11.08
N ASP A 128 6.98 15.90 11.93
CA ASP A 128 5.57 15.68 12.23
C ASP A 128 4.71 15.82 10.96
N GLY A 129 3.82 14.85 10.73
CA GLY A 129 2.97 14.79 9.56
C GLY A 129 3.64 14.34 8.25
N GLU A 130 4.99 14.20 8.21
CA GLU A 130 5.73 13.76 7.04
C GLU A 130 6.41 12.40 7.24
N THR A 131 7.14 12.23 8.34
CA THR A 131 7.90 11.01 8.68
C THR A 131 7.70 10.59 10.14
N ARG A 132 6.88 11.31 10.89
CA ARG A 132 6.41 10.99 12.23
C ARG A 132 4.93 11.35 12.34
N VAL A 133 4.15 10.50 12.98
CA VAL A 133 2.72 10.75 13.21
C VAL A 133 2.55 11.97 14.11
N SER A 134 1.70 12.91 13.70
CA SER A 134 1.42 14.12 14.46
C SER A 134 0.06 14.03 15.18
N ILE A 135 -0.15 14.94 16.14
CA ILE A 135 -1.45 15.05 16.84
C ILE A 135 -2.56 15.43 15.87
N GLU A 136 -2.29 16.28 14.89
CA GLU A 136 -3.29 16.72 13.90
C GLU A 136 -3.79 15.54 13.04
N MET A 137 -2.93 14.53 12.80
CA MET A 137 -3.35 13.29 12.13
C MET A 137 -4.35 12.51 13.00
N VAL A 138 -4.12 12.42 14.31
CA VAL A 138 -5.04 11.76 15.25
C VAL A 138 -6.36 12.53 15.33
N ASP A 139 -6.31 13.84 15.57
CA ASP A 139 -7.48 14.72 15.66
C ASP A 139 -8.31 14.66 14.37
N GLY A 140 -7.64 14.60 13.21
CA GLY A 140 -8.29 14.45 11.92
C GLY A 140 -9.01 13.12 11.72
N LEU A 141 -8.55 12.01 12.35
CA LEU A 141 -9.29 10.75 12.38
C LEU A 141 -10.49 10.83 13.31
N GLU A 142 -10.32 11.41 14.50
CA GLU A 142 -11.39 11.54 15.50
C GLU A 142 -12.55 12.39 14.98
N ALA A 143 -12.26 13.48 14.29
CA ALA A 143 -13.29 14.31 13.65
C ALA A 143 -14.09 13.52 12.60
N VAL A 144 -13.41 12.79 11.70
CA VAL A 144 -14.08 11.98 10.67
C VAL A 144 -14.88 10.84 11.29
N LEU A 145 -14.34 10.20 12.34
CA LEU A 145 -15.04 9.13 13.06
C LEU A 145 -16.34 9.64 13.67
N ALA A 146 -16.32 10.78 14.37
CA ALA A 146 -17.49 11.39 14.98
C ALA A 146 -18.56 11.75 13.93
N ASP A 147 -18.17 12.34 12.80
CA ASP A 147 -19.08 12.71 11.73
C ASP A 147 -19.74 11.48 11.08
N LEU A 148 -18.98 10.41 10.87
CA LEU A 148 -19.52 9.17 10.30
C LEU A 148 -20.45 8.44 11.26
N GLU A 149 -20.09 8.32 12.53
CA GLU A 149 -20.95 7.72 13.57
C GLU A 149 -22.28 8.45 13.71
N ALA A 150 -22.27 9.80 13.60
CA ALA A 150 -23.48 10.59 13.62
C ALA A 150 -24.35 10.42 12.37
N SER A 151 -23.78 9.96 11.26
CA SER A 151 -24.46 9.83 9.96
C SER A 151 -25.09 8.47 9.70
N ILE A 152 -24.77 7.45 10.50
CA ILE A 152 -25.24 6.07 10.32
C ILE A 152 -25.86 5.51 11.60
N GLU A 153 -26.74 4.52 11.45
CA GLU A 153 -27.23 3.76 12.59
C GLU A 153 -26.20 2.72 13.02
N MET A 154 -25.62 2.90 14.20
CA MET A 154 -24.62 2.00 14.75
C MET A 154 -25.26 0.71 15.29
N PRO A 155 -24.74 -0.49 14.94
CA PRO A 155 -25.27 -1.73 15.46
C PRO A 155 -25.01 -1.85 16.97
N ARG A 156 -26.00 -2.36 17.71
CA ARG A 156 -25.91 -2.60 19.16
C ARG A 156 -25.33 -3.96 19.51
N GLU A 157 -25.10 -4.81 18.52
CA GLU A 157 -24.61 -6.18 18.65
C GLU A 157 -23.43 -6.40 17.71
N PHE A 158 -22.65 -7.46 17.95
CA PHE A 158 -21.63 -7.88 17.00
C PHE A 158 -22.28 -8.26 15.67
N VAL A 159 -21.63 -7.84 14.58
CA VAL A 159 -22.05 -8.12 13.21
C VAL A 159 -21.10 -9.11 12.55
N VAL A 160 -21.62 -9.92 11.64
CA VAL A 160 -20.82 -10.79 10.79
C VAL A 160 -20.35 -9.97 9.59
N PRO A 161 -19.03 -9.85 9.33
CA PRO A 161 -18.53 -9.12 8.17
C PRO A 161 -18.94 -9.79 6.85
N GLY A 162 -19.16 -9.00 5.80
CA GLY A 162 -19.24 -9.52 4.43
C GLY A 162 -20.57 -9.35 3.71
N GLU A 163 -21.47 -8.47 4.15
CA GLU A 163 -22.73 -8.18 3.44
C GLU A 163 -22.48 -7.55 2.06
N THR A 164 -21.39 -6.79 1.91
CA THR A 164 -20.95 -6.26 0.62
C THR A 164 -19.46 -6.53 0.42
N ARG A 165 -19.00 -6.55 -0.84
CA ARG A 165 -17.56 -6.67 -1.12
C ARG A 165 -16.76 -5.53 -0.50
N LEU A 166 -17.31 -4.31 -0.54
CA LEU A 166 -16.69 -3.13 0.06
C LEU A 166 -16.55 -3.29 1.58
N SER A 167 -17.62 -3.69 2.29
CA SER A 167 -17.56 -3.88 3.74
C SER A 167 -16.61 -5.02 4.13
N ALA A 168 -16.61 -6.12 3.38
CA ALA A 168 -15.69 -7.23 3.59
C ALA A 168 -14.21 -6.80 3.45
N THR A 169 -13.92 -5.97 2.44
CA THR A 169 -12.57 -5.47 2.20
C THR A 169 -12.13 -4.48 3.28
N LEU A 170 -13.02 -3.61 3.75
CA LEU A 170 -12.76 -2.70 4.87
C LEU A 170 -12.54 -3.46 6.19
N GLU A 171 -13.29 -4.53 6.43
CA GLU A 171 -13.07 -5.40 7.59
C GLU A 171 -11.73 -6.15 7.52
N LEU A 172 -11.32 -6.60 6.33
CA LEU A 172 -9.99 -7.15 6.14
C LEU A 172 -8.91 -6.11 6.48
N ALA A 173 -9.03 -4.88 5.95
CA ALA A 173 -8.12 -3.79 6.27
C ALA A 173 -8.07 -3.52 7.77
N ARG A 174 -9.22 -3.46 8.45
CA ARG A 174 -9.31 -3.30 9.90
C ARG A 174 -8.53 -4.37 10.66
N THR A 175 -8.67 -5.64 10.29
CA THR A 175 -7.96 -6.72 11.00
C THR A 175 -6.46 -6.65 10.80
N ILE A 176 -6.00 -6.20 9.64
CA ILE A 176 -4.58 -5.97 9.34
C ILE A 176 -4.06 -4.76 10.14
N LEU A 177 -4.81 -3.64 10.18
CA LEU A 177 -4.48 -2.47 11.01
C LEU A 177 -4.31 -2.84 12.49
N ARG A 178 -5.21 -3.65 13.04
CA ARG A 178 -5.08 -4.16 14.42
C ARG A 178 -3.87 -5.08 14.61
N ARG A 179 -3.43 -5.79 13.57
CA ARG A 179 -2.17 -6.54 13.61
C ARG A 179 -0.97 -5.60 13.60
N ALA A 180 -0.99 -4.55 12.77
CA ALA A 180 0.05 -3.51 12.75
C ALA A 180 0.16 -2.81 14.11
N GLU A 181 -0.97 -2.44 14.72
CA GLU A 181 -1.03 -1.85 16.06
C GLU A 181 -0.36 -2.76 17.11
N ARG A 182 -0.69 -4.05 17.15
CA ARG A 182 -0.07 -4.98 18.11
C ARG A 182 1.45 -5.09 17.93
N ARG A 183 1.95 -5.02 16.68
CA ARG A 183 3.38 -5.03 16.38
C ARG A 183 4.05 -3.72 16.78
N ALA A 184 3.38 -2.59 16.53
CA ALA A 184 3.85 -1.29 16.98
C ALA A 184 3.92 -1.20 18.52
N VAL A 185 2.93 -1.77 19.25
CA VAL A 185 2.96 -1.87 20.72
C VAL A 185 4.17 -2.66 21.20
N ALA A 186 4.55 -3.73 20.51
CA ALA A 186 5.75 -4.49 20.88
C ALA A 186 7.04 -3.68 20.68
N LEU A 187 7.11 -2.87 19.62
CA LEU A 187 8.23 -1.95 19.37
C LEU A 187 8.27 -0.81 20.38
N ASP A 188 7.13 -0.23 20.71
CA ASP A 188 7.03 0.83 21.70
C ASP A 188 7.56 0.37 23.08
N ARG A 189 7.16 -0.82 23.54
CA ARG A 189 7.67 -1.44 24.76
C ARG A 189 9.17 -1.70 24.71
N ALA A 190 9.74 -1.88 23.54
CA ALA A 190 11.18 -2.03 23.34
C ALA A 190 11.91 -0.70 23.19
N GLY A 191 11.20 0.45 23.29
CA GLY A 191 11.79 1.78 23.11
C GLY A 191 12.19 2.07 21.65
N LEU A 192 11.51 1.45 20.68
CA LEU A 192 11.80 1.56 19.26
C LEU A 192 10.75 2.38 18.46
N VAL A 193 9.84 3.07 19.16
CA VAL A 193 8.90 4.03 18.58
C VAL A 193 9.22 5.41 19.10
N PRO A 194 9.60 6.37 18.22
CA PRO A 194 10.07 7.69 18.66
C PRO A 194 8.97 8.66 19.09
N GLY A 195 7.75 8.51 18.54
CA GLY A 195 6.63 9.43 18.75
C GLY A 195 5.54 8.86 19.65
N GLU A 196 4.81 9.75 20.32
CA GLU A 196 3.70 9.38 21.23
C GLU A 196 2.36 9.21 20.51
N HIS A 197 2.24 9.62 19.23
CA HIS A 197 0.98 9.66 18.50
C HIS A 197 0.76 8.45 17.59
N LEU A 198 1.77 7.62 17.33
CA LEU A 198 1.67 6.48 16.42
C LEU A 198 0.66 5.43 16.89
N LEU A 199 0.69 5.05 18.16
CA LEU A 199 -0.25 4.06 18.71
C LEU A 199 -1.68 4.61 18.77
N PRO A 200 -1.95 5.83 19.28
CA PRO A 200 -3.26 6.46 19.19
C PRO A 200 -3.80 6.50 17.75
N TYR A 201 -2.97 6.87 16.77
CA TYR A 201 -3.35 6.91 15.36
C TYR A 201 -3.81 5.54 14.84
N LEU A 202 -3.00 4.49 15.03
CA LEU A 202 -3.34 3.13 14.57
C LEU A 202 -4.62 2.60 15.23
N ASN A 203 -4.82 2.88 16.51
CA ASN A 203 -6.04 2.53 17.22
C ASN A 203 -7.26 3.22 16.59
N ARG A 204 -7.25 4.55 16.46
CA ARG A 204 -8.34 5.33 15.84
C ARG A 204 -8.59 4.94 14.38
N LEU A 205 -7.53 4.65 13.63
CA LEU A 205 -7.68 4.21 12.24
C LEU A 205 -8.39 2.84 12.14
N SER A 206 -8.12 1.93 13.08
CA SER A 206 -8.84 0.65 13.13
C SER A 206 -10.32 0.82 13.48
N ASP A 207 -10.66 1.76 14.38
CA ASP A 207 -12.04 2.10 14.72
C ASP A 207 -12.75 2.73 13.51
N LEU A 208 -12.08 3.67 12.82
CA LEU A 208 -12.61 4.30 11.61
C LEU A 208 -12.87 3.26 10.50
N ALA A 209 -11.97 2.30 10.31
CA ALA A 209 -12.15 1.23 9.31
C ALA A 209 -13.42 0.39 9.61
N TRP A 210 -13.72 0.16 10.88
CA TRP A 210 -14.95 -0.52 11.29
C TRP A 210 -16.20 0.31 10.97
N VAL A 211 -16.21 1.60 11.28
CA VAL A 211 -17.33 2.49 10.97
C VAL A 211 -17.54 2.64 9.46
N LEU A 212 -16.47 2.76 8.69
CA LEU A 212 -16.52 2.75 7.22
C LEU A 212 -17.16 1.46 6.67
N ALA A 213 -16.85 0.31 7.26
CA ALA A 213 -17.48 -0.96 6.87
C ALA A 213 -18.99 -0.95 7.16
N ARG A 214 -19.40 -0.40 8.31
CA ARG A 214 -20.86 -0.24 8.64
C ARG A 214 -21.54 0.72 7.66
N ALA A 215 -20.92 1.84 7.34
CA ALA A 215 -21.45 2.76 6.34
C ALA A 215 -21.60 2.09 4.96
N ALA A 216 -20.70 1.17 4.60
CA ALA A 216 -20.75 0.44 3.34
C ALA A 216 -21.88 -0.59 3.26
N GLU A 217 -22.43 -1.03 4.38
CA GLU A 217 -23.53 -2.00 4.46
C GLU A 217 -24.92 -1.33 4.39
N GLN A 218 -25.02 -0.01 4.61
CA GLN A 218 -26.26 0.77 4.44
C GLN A 218 -27.49 0.21 5.19
N GLY A 219 -27.25 -0.36 6.36
CA GLY A 219 -28.31 -0.97 7.18
C GLY A 219 -28.58 -2.46 6.89
N GLU A 220 -27.95 -3.07 5.90
CA GLU A 220 -27.99 -4.51 5.65
C GLU A 220 -27.00 -5.25 6.56
N LEU A 221 -27.33 -5.36 7.84
CA LEU A 221 -26.45 -5.95 8.85
C LEU A 221 -26.90 -7.35 9.25
N ARG A 222 -26.00 -8.33 9.21
CA ARG A 222 -26.21 -9.65 9.83
C ARG A 222 -25.59 -9.70 11.22
N ARG A 223 -26.41 -10.00 12.22
CA ARG A 223 -25.97 -10.15 13.59
C ARG A 223 -25.16 -11.43 13.76
N ALA A 224 -24.12 -11.38 14.57
CA ALA A 224 -23.30 -12.55 14.87
C ALA A 224 -24.04 -13.60 15.71
N THR A 225 -25.01 -13.17 16.53
CA THR A 225 -25.83 -14.08 17.33
C THR A 225 -26.96 -14.63 16.46
N PRO A 226 -27.09 -15.98 16.30
CA PRO A 226 -28.24 -16.57 15.60
C PRO A 226 -29.54 -16.09 16.22
N SER A 227 -30.49 -15.65 15.38
CA SER A 227 -31.86 -15.41 15.84
C SER A 227 -32.35 -16.70 16.48
N ARG A 228 -32.73 -16.70 17.76
CA ARG A 228 -33.50 -17.79 18.30
C ARG A 228 -34.82 -17.76 17.54
N GLU A 229 -34.98 -18.67 16.59
CA GLU A 229 -36.27 -18.93 15.99
C GLU A 229 -37.24 -19.29 17.14
N ARG A 230 -38.27 -18.51 17.29
CA ARG A 230 -39.36 -18.75 18.25
C ARG A 230 -40.37 -19.69 17.60
#